data_c1e169f262b6181fa2b92e539aa70b5a
#
_entry.id   c1e169f262b6181fa2b92e539aa70b5a
#
_cell.length_a   1.000
_cell.length_b   1.000
_cell.length_c   1.000
_cell.angle_alpha   90.00
_cell.angle_beta   90.00
_cell.angle_gamma   90.00
#
_symmetry.space_group_name_H-M   'P 1'
#
loop_
_entity.id
_entity.type
_entity.pdbx_description
1 polymer ?
#
loop_
_entity_poly.entity_id
_entity_poly.type
_entity_poly.pdbx_seq_one_letter_code
_entity_poly.pdbx_strand_id
1 'polypeptide(L)'
;IRLSLVGSEMCIRDSTNIGSAGQWGGKDMGDGLSSINPDDIADIQVLKGAAASALYGYRGGNGAILITTKSGQKGKPVSVEFNNNLAFDVIYDYRDFQDTYGQGTQGNRPLSADVAKSTETSSWGEIMDGGKAVNFLGKEYAYSPVDNWKNFYRTGINNTTTLAVSGASDKISYRFGVSNMAVKGILPNSS
;
A
#
# COMPACT_ATOMS: atom_id res chain seq x y z
N ILE A 1 -21.34 -4.55 -19.92
CA ILE A 1 -21.80 -4.17 -18.58
C ILE A 1 -21.21 -2.81 -18.28
N ARG A 2 -22.05 -1.85 -17.97
CA ARG A 2 -21.60 -0.51 -17.54
C ARG A 2 -21.78 -0.45 -16.02
N LEU A 3 -20.69 -0.22 -15.32
CA LEU A 3 -20.75 0.14 -13.90
C LEU A 3 -20.68 1.65 -13.81
N SER A 4 -21.65 2.27 -13.17
CA SER A 4 -21.59 3.68 -12.84
C SER A 4 -21.44 3.84 -11.33
N LEU A 5 -20.38 4.53 -10.92
CA LEU A 5 -20.18 4.92 -9.53
C LEU A 5 -20.58 6.38 -9.39
N VAL A 6 -21.73 6.60 -8.75
CA VAL A 6 -22.25 7.94 -8.48
C VAL A 6 -21.83 8.34 -7.07
N GLY A 7 -21.29 9.54 -6.92
CA GLY A 7 -20.74 10.00 -5.64
C GLY A 7 -19.27 9.60 -5.45
N SER A 8 -18.55 9.45 -6.56
CA SER A 8 -17.16 9.01 -6.59
C SER A 8 -16.22 9.86 -5.75
N GLU A 9 -16.48 11.15 -5.61
CA GLU A 9 -15.67 11.99 -4.72
C GLU A 9 -15.81 11.57 -3.26
N MET A 10 -16.99 11.13 -2.86
CA MET A 10 -17.19 10.51 -1.56
C MET A 10 -16.44 9.19 -1.45
N CYS A 11 -16.46 8.35 -2.45
CA CYS A 11 -15.70 7.09 -2.45
C CYS A 11 -14.19 7.28 -2.42
N ILE A 12 -13.66 8.24 -3.17
CA ILE A 12 -12.20 8.51 -3.22
C ILE A 12 -11.72 9.25 -1.97
N ARG A 13 -12.51 10.18 -1.46
CA ARG A 13 -12.14 10.94 -0.25
C ARG A 13 -12.37 10.16 1.03
N ASP A 14 -13.40 9.33 1.05
CA ASP A 14 -13.78 8.55 2.22
C ASP A 14 -13.06 7.20 2.32
N SER A 15 -12.32 6.79 1.30
CA SER A 15 -11.43 5.61 1.38
C SER A 15 -10.40 5.74 2.49
N THR A 16 -10.03 6.98 2.84
CA THR A 16 -9.11 7.26 3.95
C THR A 16 -9.81 7.45 5.30
N ASN A 17 -11.16 7.54 5.32
CA ASN A 17 -11.91 7.94 6.53
C ASN A 17 -13.15 7.10 6.84
N ILE A 18 -13.44 6.07 6.06
CA ILE A 18 -14.60 5.21 6.35
C ILE A 18 -14.29 4.32 7.56
N GLY A 19 -14.79 4.73 8.68
CA GLY A 19 -14.70 3.97 9.93
C GLY A 19 -14.07 4.71 11.08
N SER A 20 -13.65 5.94 10.86
CA SER A 20 -13.08 6.74 11.92
C SER A 20 -14.03 7.86 12.34
N ALA A 21 -14.93 7.55 13.23
CA ALA A 21 -15.53 8.57 14.08
C ALA A 21 -14.55 9.04 15.18
N GLY A 22 -13.28 8.70 15.09
CA GLY A 22 -12.28 8.99 16.11
C GLY A 22 -10.92 9.36 15.51
N GLN A 23 -10.22 10.20 16.19
CA GLN A 23 -8.89 10.74 15.90
C GLN A 23 -7.77 9.66 15.79
N TRP A 24 -8.09 8.37 15.95
CA TRP A 24 -7.15 7.26 16.15
C TRP A 24 -7.34 6.07 15.18
N GLY A 25 -7.80 6.33 13.99
CA GLY A 25 -7.79 5.34 12.92
C GLY A 25 -8.95 4.36 12.94
N GLY A 26 -9.64 4.27 11.82
CA GLY A 26 -10.54 3.18 11.49
C GLY A 26 -9.83 2.16 10.60
N LYS A 27 -10.40 0.98 10.49
CA LYS A 27 -9.97 -0.01 9.50
C LYS A 27 -10.29 0.55 8.11
N ASP A 28 -9.28 0.67 7.27
CA ASP A 28 -9.51 0.99 5.86
C ASP A 28 -10.28 -0.18 5.22
N MET A 29 -11.49 0.09 4.81
CA MET A 29 -12.37 -0.88 4.14
C MET A 29 -12.17 -0.88 2.63
N GLY A 30 -11.23 -0.08 2.12
CA GLY A 30 -11.03 0.17 0.70
C GLY A 30 -12.14 1.05 0.10
N ASP A 31 -11.94 1.45 -1.14
CA ASP A 31 -12.94 2.17 -1.92
C ASP A 31 -13.63 1.23 -2.91
N GLY A 32 -14.75 1.67 -3.47
CA GLY A 32 -15.48 0.89 -4.48
C GLY A 32 -14.68 0.64 -5.77
N LEU A 33 -13.63 1.43 -6.01
CA LEU A 33 -12.73 1.27 -7.15
C LEU A 33 -11.70 0.16 -6.91
N SER A 34 -11.25 -0.03 -5.68
CA SER A 34 -10.27 -1.06 -5.33
C SER A 34 -10.80 -2.48 -5.55
N SER A 35 -12.12 -2.65 -5.57
CA SER A 35 -12.76 -3.94 -5.84
C SER A 35 -12.85 -4.30 -7.34
N ILE A 36 -12.55 -3.33 -8.24
CA ILE A 36 -12.62 -3.54 -9.68
C ILE A 36 -11.23 -3.87 -10.20
N ASN A 37 -11.11 -5.02 -10.85
CA ASN A 37 -9.84 -5.38 -11.47
C ASN A 37 -9.53 -4.43 -12.66
N PRO A 38 -8.40 -3.70 -12.64
CA PRO A 38 -8.01 -2.81 -13.75
C PRO A 38 -7.93 -3.52 -15.10
N ASP A 39 -7.59 -4.80 -15.12
CA ASP A 39 -7.47 -5.59 -16.35
C ASP A 39 -8.82 -5.80 -17.05
N ASP A 40 -9.92 -5.69 -16.34
CA ASP A 40 -11.27 -5.82 -16.91
C ASP A 40 -11.85 -4.49 -17.39
N ILE A 41 -11.14 -3.39 -17.21
CA ILE A 41 -11.61 -2.06 -17.61
C ILE A 41 -11.25 -1.82 -19.08
N ALA A 42 -12.25 -1.44 -19.86
CA ALA A 42 -12.07 -1.02 -21.25
C ALA A 42 -11.93 0.50 -21.37
N ASP A 43 -12.69 1.26 -20.58
CA ASP A 43 -12.71 2.72 -20.63
C ASP A 43 -13.15 3.30 -19.29
N ILE A 44 -12.59 4.46 -18.94
CA ILE A 44 -12.93 5.23 -17.75
C ILE A 44 -13.28 6.65 -18.19
N GLN A 45 -14.49 7.09 -17.91
CA GLN A 45 -14.96 8.44 -18.18
C GLN A 45 -15.28 9.16 -16.88
N VAL A 46 -14.67 10.32 -16.67
CA VAL A 46 -14.95 11.19 -15.52
C VAL A 46 -15.94 12.26 -15.95
N LEU A 47 -17.14 12.20 -15.42
CA LEU A 47 -18.20 13.18 -15.64
C LEU A 47 -18.19 14.19 -14.51
N LYS A 48 -18.01 15.48 -14.85
CA LYS A 48 -17.94 16.57 -13.88
C LYS A 48 -19.31 17.22 -13.72
N GLY A 49 -19.65 17.55 -12.46
CA GLY A 49 -20.74 18.43 -12.07
C GLY A 49 -22.04 18.30 -12.90
N ALA A 50 -22.29 19.29 -13.74
CA ALA A 50 -23.55 19.40 -14.50
C ALA A 50 -23.81 18.20 -15.43
N ALA A 51 -22.79 17.66 -16.09
CA ALA A 51 -22.96 16.50 -16.98
C ALA A 51 -23.33 15.23 -16.19
N ALA A 52 -22.70 15.04 -15.01
CA ALA A 52 -23.03 13.93 -14.12
C ALA A 52 -24.43 14.08 -13.51
N SER A 53 -24.82 15.30 -13.11
CA SER A 53 -26.14 15.59 -12.56
C SER A 53 -27.26 15.36 -13.59
N ALA A 54 -27.02 15.70 -14.86
CA ALA A 54 -27.98 15.47 -15.94
C ALA A 54 -28.27 13.99 -16.17
N LEU A 55 -27.27 13.12 -15.99
CA LEU A 55 -27.42 11.68 -16.22
C LEU A 55 -27.87 10.92 -14.96
N TYR A 56 -27.41 11.34 -13.77
CA TYR A 56 -27.54 10.58 -12.52
C TYR A 56 -28.30 11.35 -11.42
N GLY A 57 -28.90 12.51 -11.77
CA GLY A 57 -29.64 13.34 -10.85
C GLY A 57 -28.76 13.96 -9.77
N TYR A 58 -29.34 14.23 -8.60
CA TYR A 58 -28.64 14.92 -7.52
C TYR A 58 -27.41 14.13 -7.00
N ARG A 59 -27.41 12.81 -7.12
CA ARG A 59 -26.27 11.97 -6.74
C ARG A 59 -25.02 12.24 -7.58
N GLY A 60 -25.19 12.73 -8.80
CA GLY A 60 -24.09 13.15 -9.68
C GLY A 60 -23.58 14.57 -9.44
N GLY A 61 -24.09 15.29 -8.43
CA GLY A 61 -23.74 16.69 -8.17
C GLY A 61 -22.25 16.92 -7.94
N ASN A 62 -21.56 15.96 -7.33
CA ASN A 62 -20.13 16.00 -7.08
C ASN A 62 -19.28 15.34 -8.19
N GLY A 63 -19.94 14.89 -9.26
CA GLY A 63 -19.31 14.15 -10.35
C GLY A 63 -19.66 12.66 -10.34
N ALA A 64 -19.25 11.96 -11.40
CA ALA A 64 -19.41 10.52 -11.52
C ALA A 64 -18.26 9.92 -12.32
N ILE A 65 -17.81 8.73 -11.95
CA ILE A 65 -16.88 7.92 -12.74
C ILE A 65 -17.68 6.81 -13.42
N LEU A 66 -17.67 6.83 -14.74
CA LEU A 66 -18.29 5.79 -15.56
C LEU A 66 -17.21 4.79 -15.98
N ILE A 67 -17.34 3.56 -15.53
CA ILE A 67 -16.42 2.48 -15.88
C ILE A 67 -17.11 1.55 -16.86
N THR A 68 -16.51 1.38 -18.01
CA THR A 68 -16.95 0.41 -19.01
C THR A 68 -16.01 -0.79 -18.99
N THR A 69 -16.57 -1.97 -18.74
CA THR A 69 -15.79 -3.21 -18.71
C THR A 69 -15.58 -3.77 -20.12
N LYS A 70 -14.47 -4.48 -20.31
CA LYS A 70 -14.20 -5.21 -21.55
C LYS A 70 -15.30 -6.23 -21.84
N SER A 71 -15.66 -6.40 -23.11
CA SER A 71 -16.61 -7.40 -23.59
C SER A 71 -16.00 -8.19 -24.72
N GLY A 72 -16.60 -9.31 -25.09
CA GLY A 72 -16.20 -10.08 -26.26
C GLY A 72 -16.34 -9.27 -27.56
N GLN A 73 -15.35 -9.35 -28.44
CA GLN A 73 -15.35 -8.64 -29.72
C GLN A 73 -15.98 -9.51 -30.81
N LYS A 74 -16.92 -8.94 -31.57
CA LYS A 74 -17.51 -9.60 -32.73
C LYS A 74 -16.43 -9.97 -33.75
N GLY A 75 -16.52 -11.16 -34.31
CA GLY A 75 -15.56 -11.67 -35.30
C GLY A 75 -14.34 -12.40 -34.71
N LYS A 76 -14.20 -12.44 -33.36
CA LYS A 76 -13.20 -13.29 -32.73
C LYS A 76 -13.90 -14.43 -31.97
N PRO A 77 -13.70 -15.68 -32.40
CA PRO A 77 -14.46 -16.81 -31.85
C PRO A 77 -14.17 -17.04 -30.36
N VAL A 78 -12.92 -17.15 -29.99
CA VAL A 78 -12.50 -17.28 -28.57
C VAL A 78 -11.15 -16.60 -28.39
N SER A 79 -11.01 -15.84 -27.32
CA SER A 79 -9.75 -15.20 -26.93
C SER A 79 -9.47 -15.54 -25.47
N VAL A 80 -8.26 -15.99 -25.18
CA VAL A 80 -7.76 -16.21 -23.82
C VAL A 80 -6.73 -15.12 -23.54
N GLU A 81 -6.94 -14.39 -22.45
CA GLU A 81 -6.07 -13.32 -21.99
C GLU A 81 -5.50 -13.74 -20.64
N PHE A 82 -4.18 -13.79 -20.52
CA PHE A 82 -3.47 -14.01 -19.27
C PHE A 82 -2.61 -12.79 -18.98
N ASN A 83 -2.79 -12.22 -17.79
CA ASN A 83 -2.00 -11.10 -17.31
C ASN A 83 -1.46 -11.41 -15.93
N ASN A 84 -0.18 -11.10 -15.70
CA ASN A 84 0.43 -11.17 -14.39
C ASN A 84 1.22 -9.89 -14.14
N ASN A 85 0.89 -9.21 -13.05
CA ASN A 85 1.58 -8.01 -12.59
C ASN A 85 2.24 -8.31 -11.24
N LEU A 86 3.55 -8.21 -11.22
CA LEU A 86 4.36 -8.37 -10.01
C LEU A 86 5.05 -7.06 -9.69
N ALA A 87 4.73 -6.48 -8.55
CA ALA A 87 5.33 -5.25 -8.05
C ALA A 87 6.06 -5.51 -6.73
N PHE A 88 7.18 -4.84 -6.54
CA PHE A 88 7.97 -4.87 -5.32
C PHE A 88 7.99 -3.48 -4.70
N ASP A 89 7.57 -3.39 -3.45
CA ASP A 89 7.56 -2.16 -2.69
C ASP A 89 8.75 -2.17 -1.74
N VAL A 90 9.67 -1.24 -1.94
CA VAL A 90 10.86 -1.11 -1.11
C VAL A 90 10.82 0.24 -0.41
N ILE A 91 11.12 0.25 0.89
CA ILE A 91 11.22 1.52 1.60
C ILE A 91 12.48 2.26 1.15
N TYR A 92 12.31 3.52 0.78
CA TYR A 92 13.42 4.40 0.49
C TYR A 92 13.78 5.20 1.75
N ASP A 93 14.96 4.94 2.30
CA ASP A 93 15.49 5.71 3.42
C ASP A 93 16.42 6.82 2.89
N TYR A 94 15.94 8.06 3.03
CA TYR A 94 16.68 9.26 2.62
C TYR A 94 17.48 9.88 3.77
N ARG A 95 17.43 9.28 4.95
CA ARG A 95 18.11 9.81 6.13
C ARG A 95 19.53 9.29 6.18
N ASP A 96 20.43 10.22 6.38
CA ASP A 96 21.84 9.95 6.61
C ASP A 96 22.13 10.18 8.09
N PHE A 97 22.10 9.10 8.86
CA PHE A 97 22.43 9.14 10.28
C PHE A 97 23.91 8.83 10.45
N GLN A 98 24.53 9.50 11.41
CA GLN A 98 25.87 9.14 11.82
C GLN A 98 25.86 7.71 12.42
N ASP A 99 26.86 6.91 12.09
CA ASP A 99 27.05 5.53 12.51
C ASP A 99 28.41 5.30 13.21
N THR A 100 29.09 6.40 13.53
CA THR A 100 30.42 6.36 14.14
C THR A 100 30.35 6.29 15.66
N TYR A 101 29.49 7.12 16.26
CA TYR A 101 29.35 7.21 17.72
C TYR A 101 28.01 6.63 18.17
N GLY A 102 28.04 5.80 19.21
CA GLY A 102 26.85 5.16 19.72
C GLY A 102 26.23 5.87 20.93
N GLN A 103 25.29 5.17 21.57
CA GLN A 103 24.62 5.65 22.79
C GLN A 103 25.67 5.95 23.87
N GLY A 104 25.54 7.09 24.53
CA GLY A 104 26.41 7.47 25.62
C GLY A 104 26.54 8.98 25.73
N THR A 105 27.34 9.42 26.68
CA THR A 105 27.65 10.82 26.95
C THR A 105 29.12 11.01 27.23
N GLN A 106 29.66 12.18 26.90
CA GLN A 106 31.06 12.54 27.19
C GLN A 106 32.10 11.52 26.67
N GLY A 107 31.83 10.87 25.55
CA GLY A 107 32.71 9.88 24.95
C GLY A 107 32.74 8.53 25.66
N ASN A 108 31.77 8.23 26.54
CA ASN A 108 31.70 6.96 27.25
C ASN A 108 30.46 6.16 26.84
N ARG A 109 30.65 4.85 26.62
CA ARG A 109 29.55 3.90 26.38
C ARG A 109 28.88 3.48 27.69
N PRO A 110 27.59 3.07 27.68
CA PRO A 110 26.95 2.57 28.87
C PRO A 110 27.45 1.17 29.23
N LEU A 111 28.01 1.02 30.42
CA LEU A 111 28.48 -0.26 30.97
C LEU A 111 27.54 -0.81 32.06
N SER A 112 26.47 -0.08 32.41
CA SER A 112 25.44 -0.52 33.35
C SER A 112 24.07 -0.06 32.90
N ALA A 113 23.01 -0.71 33.43
CA ALA A 113 21.63 -0.37 33.13
C ALA A 113 21.28 1.07 33.52
N ASP A 114 21.82 1.55 34.65
CA ASP A 114 21.52 2.90 35.14
C ASP A 114 22.15 3.98 34.27
N VAL A 115 23.38 3.77 33.81
CA VAL A 115 24.03 4.65 32.86
C VAL A 115 23.28 4.62 31.52
N ALA A 116 22.87 3.45 31.05
CA ALA A 116 22.09 3.32 29.84
C ALA A 116 20.74 4.06 29.91
N LYS A 117 20.08 4.05 31.06
CA LYS A 117 18.83 4.84 31.30
C LYS A 117 19.10 6.33 31.33
N SER A 118 20.18 6.77 31.98
CA SER A 118 20.49 8.19 32.07
C SER A 118 20.94 8.81 30.77
N THR A 119 21.47 8.01 29.84
CA THR A 119 21.92 8.47 28.49
C THR A 119 20.87 8.33 27.40
N GLU A 120 19.81 7.56 27.64
CA GLU A 120 18.65 7.28 26.75
C GLU A 120 18.87 7.49 25.23
N THR A 121 18.61 8.70 24.75
CA THR A 121 18.67 9.08 23.33
C THR A 121 19.97 9.79 22.93
N SER A 122 20.92 9.94 23.85
CA SER A 122 22.20 10.62 23.57
C SER A 122 23.12 9.73 22.75
N SER A 123 23.64 10.25 21.64
CA SER A 123 24.59 9.57 20.75
C SER A 123 26.00 10.17 20.83
N TRP A 124 26.41 10.63 22.03
CA TRP A 124 27.72 11.22 22.31
C TRP A 124 28.60 10.25 23.12
N GLY A 125 28.46 8.96 22.87
CA GLY A 125 29.29 7.90 23.44
C GLY A 125 30.61 7.69 22.74
N GLU A 126 31.22 6.54 22.93
CA GLU A 126 32.44 6.10 22.26
C GLU A 126 32.17 5.79 20.76
N ILE A 127 33.27 5.60 20.03
CA ILE A 127 33.22 5.04 18.69
C ILE A 127 32.69 3.60 18.77
N MET A 128 31.76 3.27 17.89
CA MET A 128 31.17 1.94 17.80
C MET A 128 32.18 0.95 17.21
N ASP A 129 32.85 0.18 18.07
CA ASP A 129 33.92 -0.75 17.75
C ASP A 129 33.50 -2.22 17.80
N GLY A 130 32.22 -2.50 18.07
CA GLY A 130 31.69 -3.85 18.28
C GLY A 130 31.95 -4.41 19.67
N GLY A 131 32.55 -3.63 20.57
CA GLY A 131 32.78 -4.00 21.98
C GLY A 131 31.44 -4.17 22.74
N LYS A 132 31.55 -4.53 24.01
CA LYS A 132 30.36 -4.74 24.84
C LYS A 132 29.82 -3.42 25.36
N ALA A 133 28.51 -3.27 25.32
CA ALA A 133 27.74 -2.24 26.01
C ALA A 133 26.53 -2.87 26.69
N VAL A 134 25.90 -2.15 27.61
CA VAL A 134 24.74 -2.63 28.36
C VAL A 134 23.53 -1.74 28.03
N ASN A 135 22.40 -2.36 27.71
CA ASN A 135 21.18 -1.64 27.45
C ASN A 135 20.41 -1.31 28.74
N PHE A 136 19.34 -0.55 28.63
CA PHE A 136 18.48 -0.14 29.77
C PHE A 136 17.80 -1.30 30.52
N LEU A 137 17.77 -2.52 29.91
CA LEU A 137 17.28 -3.74 30.56
C LEU A 137 18.41 -4.53 31.26
N GLY A 138 19.64 -4.03 31.25
CA GLY A 138 20.79 -4.72 31.84
C GLY A 138 21.36 -5.85 30.96
N LYS A 139 20.96 -5.95 29.70
CA LYS A 139 21.49 -6.95 28.76
C LYS A 139 22.70 -6.40 28.03
N GLU A 140 23.77 -7.21 27.93
CA GLU A 140 24.90 -6.92 27.08
C GLU A 140 24.53 -7.01 25.60
N TYR A 141 25.05 -6.10 24.80
CA TYR A 141 24.93 -6.11 23.33
C TYR A 141 26.24 -5.63 22.68
N ALA A 142 26.42 -5.98 21.39
CA ALA A 142 27.55 -5.49 20.63
C ALA A 142 27.36 -3.98 20.31
N TYR A 143 28.34 -3.16 20.71
CA TYR A 143 28.32 -1.72 20.47
C TYR A 143 28.72 -1.41 19.03
N SER A 144 27.79 -1.67 18.12
CA SER A 144 27.95 -1.52 16.67
C SER A 144 26.73 -0.83 16.06
N PRO A 145 26.89 -0.16 14.91
CA PRO A 145 25.76 0.44 14.22
C PRO A 145 24.80 -0.64 13.76
N VAL A 146 23.50 -0.39 13.95
CA VAL A 146 22.41 -1.27 13.54
C VAL A 146 21.41 -0.48 12.72
N ASP A 147 21.18 -0.94 11.50
CA ASP A 147 20.17 -0.36 10.64
C ASP A 147 18.78 -0.90 11.04
N ASN A 148 18.17 -0.26 12.02
CA ASN A 148 16.86 -0.64 12.53
C ASN A 148 15.75 -0.52 11.47
N TRP A 149 15.90 0.34 10.47
CA TRP A 149 14.94 0.49 9.40
C TRP A 149 14.95 -0.71 8.47
N LYS A 150 16.11 -1.09 7.97
CA LYS A 150 16.23 -2.28 7.12
C LYS A 150 15.86 -3.56 7.85
N ASN A 151 16.14 -3.62 9.17
CA ASN A 151 15.79 -4.77 9.98
C ASN A 151 14.29 -4.84 10.31
N PHE A 152 13.62 -3.71 10.39
CA PHE A 152 12.20 -3.65 10.72
C PHE A 152 11.32 -3.83 9.49
N TYR A 153 11.64 -3.15 8.40
CA TYR A 153 10.85 -3.22 7.19
C TYR A 153 11.27 -4.37 6.29
N ARG A 154 10.33 -4.91 5.58
CA ARG A 154 10.57 -5.93 4.58
C ARG A 154 10.25 -5.40 3.19
N THR A 155 10.72 -6.06 2.15
CA THR A 155 10.25 -5.82 0.78
C THR A 155 8.80 -6.28 0.68
N GLY A 156 7.91 -5.34 0.35
CA GLY A 156 6.53 -5.64 0.01
C GLY A 156 6.46 -6.31 -1.36
N ILE A 157 5.49 -7.20 -1.54
CA ILE A 157 5.25 -7.91 -2.80
C ILE A 157 3.77 -7.81 -3.09
N ASN A 158 3.44 -7.29 -4.25
CA ASN A 158 2.08 -7.24 -4.78
C ASN A 158 2.05 -8.06 -6.07
N ASN A 159 1.30 -9.15 -6.07
CA ASN A 159 1.15 -10.02 -7.22
C ASN A 159 -0.32 -10.11 -7.61
N THR A 160 -0.66 -9.60 -8.79
CA THR A 160 -1.99 -9.70 -9.36
C THR A 160 -1.93 -10.59 -10.61
N THR A 161 -2.69 -11.67 -10.60
CA THR A 161 -2.79 -12.59 -11.73
C THR A 161 -4.23 -12.60 -12.22
N THR A 162 -4.43 -12.39 -13.51
CA THR A 162 -5.73 -12.36 -14.16
C THR A 162 -5.74 -13.35 -15.32
N LEU A 163 -6.76 -14.17 -15.38
CA LEU A 163 -7.08 -15.04 -16.50
C LEU A 163 -8.48 -14.69 -17.00
N ALA A 164 -8.61 -14.36 -18.27
CA ALA A 164 -9.90 -14.05 -18.86
C ALA A 164 -10.11 -14.81 -20.18
N VAL A 165 -11.32 -15.27 -20.39
CA VAL A 165 -11.78 -15.89 -21.62
C VAL A 165 -12.91 -15.05 -22.16
N SER A 166 -12.81 -14.62 -23.41
CA SER A 166 -13.84 -13.83 -24.05
C SER A 166 -14.12 -14.35 -25.45
N GLY A 167 -15.36 -14.16 -25.91
CA GLY A 167 -15.77 -14.54 -27.24
C GLY A 167 -17.06 -13.82 -27.63
N ALA A 168 -17.33 -13.79 -28.91
CA ALA A 168 -18.57 -13.27 -29.41
C ALA A 168 -19.02 -14.01 -30.66
N SER A 169 -20.32 -14.27 -30.71
CA SER A 169 -21.04 -14.69 -31.92
C SER A 169 -21.95 -13.53 -32.36
N ASP A 170 -22.64 -13.69 -33.47
CA ASP A 170 -23.56 -12.65 -33.98
C ASP A 170 -24.65 -12.22 -32.97
N LYS A 171 -25.03 -13.13 -32.08
CA LYS A 171 -26.13 -12.92 -31.13
C LYS A 171 -25.69 -12.71 -29.67
N ILE A 172 -24.50 -13.20 -29.32
CA ILE A 172 -24.05 -13.26 -27.92
C ILE A 172 -22.58 -12.87 -27.85
N SER A 173 -22.25 -11.97 -26.92
CA SER A 173 -20.88 -11.70 -26.51
C SER A 173 -20.71 -12.08 -25.04
N TYR A 174 -19.61 -12.72 -24.70
CA TYR A 174 -19.31 -13.12 -23.34
C TYR A 174 -17.86 -12.81 -22.99
N ARG A 175 -17.63 -12.49 -21.72
CA ARG A 175 -16.31 -12.42 -21.10
C ARG A 175 -16.43 -13.02 -19.71
N PHE A 176 -15.55 -13.94 -19.41
CA PHE A 176 -15.40 -14.55 -18.11
C PHE A 176 -13.98 -14.33 -17.61
N GLY A 177 -13.80 -13.71 -16.45
CA GLY A 177 -12.50 -13.40 -15.90
C GLY A 177 -12.41 -13.90 -14.46
N VAL A 178 -11.22 -14.39 -14.09
CA VAL A 178 -10.84 -14.72 -12.72
C VAL A 178 -9.55 -13.99 -12.41
N SER A 179 -9.52 -13.25 -11.32
CA SER A 179 -8.32 -12.56 -10.84
C SER A 179 -8.02 -12.96 -9.40
N ASN A 180 -6.73 -13.07 -9.12
CA ASN A 180 -6.21 -13.26 -7.77
C ASN A 180 -5.20 -12.18 -7.47
N MET A 181 -5.38 -11.48 -6.35
CA MET A 181 -4.46 -10.46 -5.86
C MET A 181 -3.90 -10.90 -4.51
N ALA A 182 -2.60 -11.05 -4.44
CA ALA A 182 -1.88 -11.36 -3.21
C ALA A 182 -0.94 -10.20 -2.87
N VAL A 183 -1.17 -9.58 -1.72
CA VAL A 183 -0.41 -8.42 -1.25
C VAL A 183 0.30 -8.78 0.05
N LYS A 184 1.62 -8.55 0.09
CA LYS A 184 2.40 -8.51 1.32
C LYS A 184 2.95 -7.10 1.47
N GLY A 185 2.51 -6.37 2.47
CA GLY A 185 2.99 -5.01 2.72
C GLY A 185 4.42 -4.96 3.24
N ILE A 186 4.99 -3.76 3.26
CA ILE A 186 6.34 -3.49 3.77
C ILE A 186 6.45 -3.62 5.30
N LEU A 187 5.34 -3.49 6.01
CA LEU A 187 5.32 -3.67 7.46
C LEU A 187 5.25 -5.16 7.83
N PRO A 188 5.93 -5.59 8.89
CA PRO A 188 5.73 -6.93 9.44
C PRO A 188 4.26 -7.19 9.75
N ASN A 189 3.76 -8.40 9.42
CA ASN A 189 2.38 -8.82 9.65
C ASN A 189 1.29 -8.03 8.90
N SER A 190 1.64 -7.26 7.86
CA SER A 190 0.67 -6.69 6.94
C SER A 190 0.49 -7.63 5.73
N SER A 191 -0.71 -8.19 5.58
CA SER A 191 -1.11 -9.04 4.46
C SER A 191 -2.60 -8.90 4.21
#